data_35794b5dcf348bf42d5b81f39c7de747
#
_entry.id   35794b5dcf348bf42d5b81f39c7de747
#
_cell.length_a   1.000
_cell.length_b   1.000
_cell.length_c   1.000
_cell.angle_alpha   90.00
_cell.angle_beta   90.00
_cell.angle_gamma   90.00
#
_symmetry.space_group_name_H-M   'P 1'
#
loop_
_entity.id
_entity.type
_entity.pdbx_description
1 polymer ?
#
loop_
_entity_poly.entity_id
_entity_poly.type
_entity_poly.pdbx_seq_one_letter_code
_entity_poly.pdbx_strand_id
1 'polypeptide(L)'
;MPSFPPPGGVTVCEVNRDLXVADSLSEDRAKEAYGDVLGMVFSPIPFQPDDFLAKHEAPAPDEAELAESVPMTSLVSTIAESFKQMLFPSCNPKLLEEFDTQKVSWNPHKHCLAFVSGKDQVTVHDFEDSDGKESCILTSEHQKEVKAIEWRPNSGKMIAVGCKGGICLWSASYPGNVASVKSGVTSSSFGAFPRGSSGHWILVDVLRGSSPELVSALCWKPDGRYLASASCNGQSFTIWDVSQGLGTPIRRGLSSISLVRWSPSGDYFLTAKFDGTFHLWETNTWTSEPWSSSNGYVTGANWDPEGRVALLSFSNSTTLGSVHFSSKPPSLDAHLLPVELPEISSLIVSRGIEKLAWDASGERLALSFKDGNETYQGLVAVYDVRRSPLVSVSLVGPGEGVKALAFAFHNKFKQGPLLSVCWSSGWCCTYPLILRSH
;
A
#
# COMPACT_ATOMS: atom_id res chain seq x y z
N MET A 1 -5.23 8.34 28.03
CA MET A 1 -6.06 7.31 27.35
C MET A 1 -6.19 7.68 25.90
N PRO A 2 -6.25 6.69 25.00
CA PRO A 2 -6.48 7.02 23.57
C PRO A 2 -7.87 7.61 23.38
N SER A 3 -7.96 8.59 22.49
CA SER A 3 -9.23 9.16 22.06
C SER A 3 -9.78 8.31 20.91
N PHE A 4 -11.09 8.12 20.87
CA PHE A 4 -11.75 7.38 19.78
C PHE A 4 -13.15 7.94 19.56
N PRO A 5 -13.70 7.79 18.35
CA PRO A 5 -15.03 8.32 18.09
C PRO A 5 -16.09 7.57 18.90
N PRO A 6 -17.14 8.27 19.38
CA PRO A 6 -18.23 7.60 20.08
C PRO A 6 -19.00 6.69 19.11
N PRO A 7 -19.75 5.69 19.63
CA PRO A 7 -20.53 4.82 18.76
C PRO A 7 -21.41 5.59 17.79
N GLY A 8 -21.31 5.27 16.50
CA GLY A 8 -22.03 5.96 15.43
C GLY A 8 -21.38 7.24 14.93
N GLY A 9 -20.38 7.75 15.61
CA GLY A 9 -19.66 8.95 15.18
C GLY A 9 -18.56 8.65 14.16
N VAL A 10 -18.25 9.62 13.30
CA VAL A 10 -17.18 9.53 12.32
C VAL A 10 -16.08 10.53 12.65
N THR A 11 -14.84 10.12 12.56
CA THR A 11 -13.70 11.03 12.73
C THR A 11 -13.62 11.97 11.51
N VAL A 12 -13.34 13.22 11.77
CA VAL A 12 -13.15 14.27 10.74
C VAL A 12 -11.67 14.66 10.67
N CYS A 13 -11.11 15.00 11.82
CA CYS A 13 -9.70 15.42 11.92
C CYS A 13 -9.24 15.30 13.36
N GLU A 14 -7.96 15.50 13.57
CA GLU A 14 -7.35 15.65 14.89
C GLU A 14 -6.66 17.01 14.94
N VAL A 15 -6.97 17.81 15.94
CA VAL A 15 -6.30 19.10 16.17
C VAL A 15 -5.74 19.07 17.60
N ASN A 16 -4.43 19.18 17.73
CA ASN A 16 -3.72 19.16 19.01
C ASN A 16 -4.07 17.92 19.87
N ARG A 17 -4.25 16.77 19.23
CA ARG A 17 -4.56 15.45 19.84
C ARG A 17 -6.04 15.29 20.26
N ASP A 18 -6.90 16.27 19.91
CA ASP A 18 -8.36 16.15 20.12
C ASP A 18 -9.03 15.78 18.80
N LEU A 19 -9.90 14.78 18.85
CA LEU A 19 -10.63 14.32 17.67
C LEU A 19 -11.89 15.15 17.43
N UNK A 20 -12.20 15.59 16.27
CA UNK A 20 -13.16 16.14 15.96
C UNK A 20 -13.95 15.23 15.42
N VAL A 21 -14.97 14.96 15.81
CA VAL A 21 -15.94 13.95 15.41
C VAL A 21 -17.21 14.60 14.90
N ALA A 22 -17.84 14.01 13.92
CA ALA A 22 -19.13 14.44 13.36
C ALA A 22 -20.12 13.27 13.35
N ASP A 23 -21.40 13.57 13.12
CA ASP A 23 -22.43 12.52 13.01
C ASP A 23 -22.43 11.85 11.62
N SER A 24 -21.93 12.56 10.60
CA SER A 24 -21.80 12.00 9.25
C SER A 24 -20.67 12.67 8.47
N LEU A 25 -20.19 11.99 7.43
CA LEU A 25 -19.13 12.49 6.55
C LEU A 25 -19.59 13.71 5.71
N SER A 26 -20.87 13.89 5.52
CA SER A 26 -21.45 15.00 4.71
C SER A 26 -21.77 16.25 5.52
N GLU A 27 -21.55 16.21 6.82
CA GLU A 27 -21.86 17.33 7.71
C GLU A 27 -20.92 18.53 7.47
N ASP A 28 -21.48 19.73 7.36
CA ASP A 28 -20.69 20.95 7.09
C ASP A 28 -19.71 21.29 8.22
N ARG A 29 -20.09 21.01 9.47
CA ARG A 29 -19.18 21.11 10.62
C ARG A 29 -17.89 20.32 10.41
N ALA A 30 -18.00 19.16 9.74
CA ALA A 30 -16.84 18.33 9.43
C ALA A 30 -15.86 19.06 8.52
N LYS A 31 -16.38 19.86 7.60
CA LYS A 31 -15.56 20.65 6.66
C LYS A 31 -14.96 21.88 7.32
N GLU A 32 -15.71 22.52 8.21
CA GLU A 32 -15.29 23.73 8.92
C GLU A 32 -14.19 23.44 9.96
N ALA A 33 -14.22 22.26 10.56
CA ALA A 33 -13.32 21.90 11.66
C ALA A 33 -11.83 22.13 11.35
N TYR A 34 -11.44 21.95 10.08
CA TYR A 34 -10.05 22.15 9.67
C TYR A 34 -9.89 23.09 8.47
N GLY A 35 -10.96 23.40 7.77
CA GLY A 35 -10.93 24.22 6.56
C GLY A 35 -10.28 25.58 6.77
N ASP A 36 -10.64 26.26 7.86
CA ASP A 36 -10.06 27.55 8.22
C ASP A 36 -8.56 27.49 8.51
N VAL A 37 -8.10 26.32 9.03
CA VAL A 37 -6.69 26.12 9.39
C VAL A 37 -5.85 25.80 8.16
N LEU A 38 -6.36 24.93 7.28
CA LEU A 38 -5.61 24.42 6.13
C LEU A 38 -5.80 25.26 4.87
N GLY A 39 -6.85 26.06 4.79
CA GLY A 39 -7.24 26.80 3.59
C GLY A 39 -7.83 25.90 2.50
N MET A 40 -8.11 24.64 2.81
CA MET A 40 -8.69 23.67 1.88
C MET A 40 -9.43 22.56 2.62
N VAL A 41 -10.35 21.92 1.93
CA VAL A 41 -11.21 20.87 2.49
C VAL A 41 -10.97 19.57 1.72
N PHE A 42 -10.81 18.48 2.45
CA PHE A 42 -10.64 17.13 1.89
C PHE A 42 -11.98 16.40 1.95
N SER A 43 -12.76 16.50 0.87
CA SER A 43 -14.05 15.82 0.79
C SER A 43 -13.86 14.31 0.57
N PRO A 44 -14.72 13.47 1.18
CA PRO A 44 -14.67 12.05 0.94
C PRO A 44 -14.90 11.71 -0.55
N ILE A 45 -14.16 10.73 -1.04
CA ILE A 45 -14.22 10.29 -2.44
C ILE A 45 -14.92 8.93 -2.48
N PRO A 46 -16.06 8.79 -3.20
CA PRO A 46 -16.76 7.51 -3.27
C PRO A 46 -16.05 6.54 -4.22
N PHE A 47 -16.11 5.24 -3.90
CA PHE A 47 -15.63 4.15 -4.76
C PHE A 47 -16.41 2.88 -4.48
N GLN A 48 -16.19 1.83 -5.27
CA GLN A 48 -16.91 0.56 -5.11
C GLN A 48 -16.02 -0.49 -4.44
N PRO A 49 -16.21 -0.77 -3.15
CA PRO A 49 -15.33 -1.68 -2.41
C PRO A 49 -15.49 -3.16 -2.75
N ASP A 50 -16.63 -3.55 -3.32
CA ASP A 50 -16.91 -4.96 -3.65
C ASP A 50 -15.88 -5.54 -4.62
N ASP A 51 -15.34 -4.73 -5.51
CA ASP A 51 -14.27 -5.13 -6.42
C ASP A 51 -12.93 -5.38 -5.70
N PHE A 52 -12.72 -4.76 -4.53
CA PHE A 52 -11.57 -5.02 -3.65
C PHE A 52 -11.69 -6.37 -2.97
N LEU A 53 -12.93 -6.70 -2.59
CA LEU A 53 -13.28 -7.86 -1.79
C LEU A 53 -13.73 -9.03 -2.67
N ALA A 54 -13.67 -8.88 -4.01
CA ALA A 54 -14.04 -9.94 -4.93
C ALA A 54 -13.29 -11.23 -4.55
N LYS A 55 -13.98 -12.07 -3.80
CA LYS A 55 -13.51 -13.40 -3.46
C LYS A 55 -13.23 -14.11 -4.77
N HIS A 56 -12.04 -14.66 -4.92
CA HIS A 56 -11.83 -15.71 -5.88
C HIS A 56 -12.73 -16.87 -5.44
N GLU A 57 -13.96 -16.86 -5.87
CA GLU A 57 -14.74 -18.07 -5.86
C GLU A 57 -14.01 -19.03 -6.79
N ALA A 58 -13.37 -20.01 -6.19
CA ALA A 58 -12.95 -21.17 -6.92
C ALA A 58 -14.18 -21.65 -7.70
N PRO A 59 -14.06 -21.91 -9.01
CA PRO A 59 -15.21 -22.46 -9.74
C PRO A 59 -15.70 -23.68 -8.98
N ALA A 60 -17.00 -23.67 -8.65
CA ALA A 60 -17.63 -24.80 -8.02
C ALA A 60 -17.33 -26.03 -8.88
N PRO A 61 -16.87 -27.13 -8.30
CA PRO A 61 -16.68 -28.33 -9.09
C PRO A 61 -18.05 -28.70 -9.68
N ASP A 62 -18.16 -28.71 -10.99
CA ASP A 62 -19.34 -29.21 -11.68
C ASP A 62 -19.58 -30.64 -11.22
N GLU A 63 -20.60 -30.83 -10.42
CA GLU A 63 -21.13 -32.18 -10.11
C GLU A 63 -21.73 -32.70 -11.39
N ALA A 64 -20.97 -33.29 -12.25
CA ALA A 64 -21.37 -34.35 -13.16
C ALA A 64 -20.26 -34.65 -14.15
N GLU A 65 -19.43 -35.61 -13.80
CA GLU A 65 -19.11 -36.62 -14.79
C GLU A 65 -18.55 -37.86 -14.09
N LEU A 66 -19.29 -38.94 -14.29
CA LEU A 66 -18.99 -40.27 -13.83
C LEU A 66 -17.66 -40.80 -14.38
N ALA A 67 -17.00 -41.54 -13.52
CA ALA A 67 -15.82 -42.34 -13.72
C ALA A 67 -15.55 -42.80 -15.16
N GLU A 68 -14.55 -42.19 -15.79
CA GLU A 68 -13.77 -42.85 -16.80
C GLU A 68 -12.31 -42.90 -16.35
N SER A 69 -11.69 -44.03 -16.61
CA SER A 69 -10.33 -44.37 -16.21
C SER A 69 -9.34 -43.25 -16.49
N VAL A 70 -8.74 -42.72 -15.43
CA VAL A 70 -7.71 -41.68 -15.48
C VAL A 70 -6.46 -42.29 -16.13
N PRO A 71 -5.96 -41.75 -17.22
CA PRO A 71 -4.70 -42.25 -17.81
C PRO A 71 -3.53 -42.02 -16.86
N MET A 72 -2.60 -42.96 -16.85
CA MET A 72 -1.44 -42.98 -15.95
C MET A 72 -0.58 -41.70 -16.02
N THR A 73 -0.59 -41.00 -17.15
CA THR A 73 0.05 -39.71 -17.34
C THR A 73 -0.55 -38.59 -16.50
N SER A 74 -1.87 -38.66 -16.23
CA SER A 74 -2.57 -37.69 -15.40
C SER A 74 -2.25 -37.86 -13.91
N LEU A 75 -2.01 -39.10 -13.45
CA LEU A 75 -1.61 -39.39 -12.08
C LEU A 75 -0.19 -38.84 -11.77
N VAL A 76 0.73 -39.01 -12.71
CA VAL A 76 2.09 -38.50 -12.56
C VAL A 76 2.09 -36.97 -12.54
N SER A 77 1.29 -36.30 -13.37
CA SER A 77 1.17 -34.85 -13.36
C SER A 77 0.52 -34.33 -12.07
N THR A 78 -0.49 -35.04 -11.56
CA THR A 78 -1.16 -34.69 -10.29
C THR A 78 -0.20 -34.82 -9.11
N ILE A 79 0.57 -35.91 -9.08
CA ILE A 79 1.58 -36.14 -8.04
C ILE A 79 2.69 -35.09 -8.14
N ALA A 80 3.14 -34.76 -9.36
CA ALA A 80 4.16 -33.75 -9.58
C ALA A 80 3.65 -32.35 -9.16
N GLU A 81 2.39 -32.03 -9.43
CA GLU A 81 1.78 -30.77 -8.99
C GLU A 81 1.61 -30.73 -7.47
N SER A 82 1.18 -31.82 -6.87
CA SER A 82 1.06 -31.93 -5.41
C SER A 82 2.43 -31.79 -4.74
N PHE A 83 3.46 -32.40 -5.31
CA PHE A 83 4.84 -32.29 -4.82
C PHE A 83 5.35 -30.85 -5.00
N LYS A 84 5.02 -30.22 -6.11
CA LYS A 84 5.36 -28.83 -6.39
C LYS A 84 4.67 -27.89 -5.41
N GLN A 85 3.39 -28.12 -5.11
CA GLN A 85 2.63 -27.37 -4.12
C GLN A 85 3.15 -27.57 -2.69
N MET A 86 3.63 -28.79 -2.39
CA MET A 86 4.21 -29.10 -1.09
C MET A 86 5.58 -28.45 -0.89
N LEU A 87 6.39 -28.44 -1.94
CA LEU A 87 7.72 -27.79 -1.93
C LEU A 87 7.65 -26.29 -2.12
N PHE A 88 6.64 -25.80 -2.86
CA PHE A 88 6.47 -24.39 -3.20
C PHE A 88 4.99 -24.05 -2.95
N PRO A 89 4.59 -23.87 -1.69
CA PRO A 89 3.20 -23.52 -1.41
C PRO A 89 2.84 -22.26 -2.16
N SER A 90 1.86 -22.37 -3.04
CA SER A 90 1.30 -21.21 -3.74
C SER A 90 0.72 -20.26 -2.69
N CYS A 91 0.94 -18.98 -2.87
CA CYS A 91 0.38 -17.98 -1.98
C CYS A 91 -1.14 -18.12 -1.98
N ASN A 92 -1.70 -18.39 -0.82
CA ASN A 92 -3.16 -18.44 -0.66
C ASN A 92 -3.70 -17.04 -1.00
N PRO A 93 -4.70 -16.93 -1.90
CA PRO A 93 -5.30 -15.62 -2.22
C PRO A 93 -5.78 -14.84 -0.98
N LYS A 94 -6.15 -15.53 0.08
CA LYS A 94 -6.53 -14.91 1.35
C LYS A 94 -5.37 -14.16 2.01
N LEU A 95 -4.12 -14.59 1.78
CA LEU A 95 -2.95 -13.90 2.32
C LEU A 95 -2.76 -12.51 1.69
N LEU A 96 -3.23 -12.31 0.47
CA LEU A 96 -3.17 -11.00 -0.20
C LEU A 96 -3.99 -9.92 0.51
N GLU A 97 -5.01 -10.33 1.27
CA GLU A 97 -5.83 -9.42 2.07
C GLU A 97 -5.18 -9.08 3.42
N GLU A 98 -4.26 -9.92 3.87
CA GLU A 98 -3.68 -9.85 5.21
C GLU A 98 -2.41 -8.99 5.31
N PHE A 99 -1.79 -8.62 4.18
CA PHE A 99 -0.61 -7.78 4.23
C PHE A 99 -0.85 -6.43 3.55
N ASP A 100 0.00 -5.48 3.88
CA ASP A 100 -0.13 -4.10 3.41
C ASP A 100 0.28 -3.98 1.94
N THR A 101 -0.70 -4.16 1.06
CA THR A 101 -0.52 -3.82 -0.36
C THR A 101 -0.67 -2.30 -0.51
N GLN A 102 0.20 -1.69 -1.29
CA GLN A 102 0.22 -0.24 -1.54
C GLN A 102 -0.92 0.14 -2.49
N LYS A 103 -2.13 0.24 -1.95
CA LYS A 103 -3.34 0.56 -2.73
C LYS A 103 -3.71 2.03 -2.67
N VAL A 104 -2.98 2.82 -1.89
CA VAL A 104 -3.17 4.28 -1.77
C VAL A 104 -1.80 4.93 -1.90
N SER A 105 -1.70 6.00 -2.68
CA SER A 105 -0.44 6.71 -2.87
C SER A 105 -0.69 8.20 -3.12
N TRP A 106 0.03 9.03 -2.40
CA TRP A 106 -0.02 10.48 -2.57
C TRP A 106 1.04 10.96 -3.57
N ASN A 107 0.66 11.92 -4.38
CA ASN A 107 1.57 12.61 -5.29
C ASN A 107 2.66 13.31 -4.46
N PRO A 108 3.95 13.19 -4.84
CA PRO A 108 5.02 13.79 -4.05
C PRO A 108 5.08 15.32 -4.08
N HIS A 109 4.34 15.98 -4.99
CA HIS A 109 4.45 17.43 -5.19
C HIS A 109 3.12 18.20 -5.12
N LYS A 110 2.00 17.51 -5.25
CA LYS A 110 0.65 18.11 -5.28
C LYS A 110 -0.28 17.42 -4.28
N HIS A 111 -1.36 18.08 -3.92
CA HIS A 111 -2.40 17.46 -3.09
C HIS A 111 -3.31 16.61 -3.97
N CYS A 112 -2.71 15.60 -4.57
CA CYS A 112 -3.35 14.69 -5.52
C CYS A 112 -3.19 13.26 -5.02
N LEU A 113 -4.31 12.56 -4.85
CA LEU A 113 -4.35 11.21 -4.28
C LEU A 113 -4.70 10.19 -5.36
N ALA A 114 -3.96 9.10 -5.41
CA ALA A 114 -4.31 7.94 -6.23
C ALA A 114 -4.64 6.76 -5.32
N PHE A 115 -5.66 6.00 -5.66
CA PHE A 115 -6.01 4.78 -4.92
C PHE A 115 -6.66 3.75 -5.84
N VAL A 116 -6.53 2.49 -5.49
CA VAL A 116 -7.18 1.39 -6.19
C VAL A 116 -8.67 1.47 -5.86
N SER A 117 -9.51 1.71 -6.85
CA SER A 117 -10.95 1.94 -6.65
C SER A 117 -11.83 0.80 -7.19
N GLY A 118 -11.21 -0.22 -7.76
CA GLY A 118 -11.89 -1.40 -8.29
C GLY A 118 -10.87 -2.42 -8.74
N LYS A 119 -11.33 -3.56 -9.18
CA LYS A 119 -10.48 -4.69 -9.59
C LYS A 119 -9.43 -4.29 -10.65
N ASP A 120 -9.84 -3.50 -11.64
CA ASP A 120 -9.01 -3.09 -12.78
C ASP A 120 -8.84 -1.56 -12.85
N GLN A 121 -9.16 -0.83 -11.78
CA GLN A 121 -9.28 0.63 -11.79
C GLN A 121 -8.43 1.31 -10.74
N VAL A 122 -7.86 2.45 -11.12
CA VAL A 122 -7.19 3.38 -10.20
C VAL A 122 -7.88 4.74 -10.33
N THR A 123 -8.32 5.30 -9.23
CA THR A 123 -8.88 6.66 -9.18
C THR A 123 -7.78 7.63 -8.80
N VAL A 124 -7.69 8.73 -9.52
CA VAL A 124 -6.80 9.85 -9.23
C VAL A 124 -7.65 11.08 -8.97
N HIS A 125 -7.50 11.68 -7.80
CA HIS A 125 -8.27 12.85 -7.38
C HIS A 125 -7.33 14.00 -7.00
N ASP A 126 -7.54 15.16 -7.63
CA ASP A 126 -6.76 16.37 -7.36
C ASP A 126 -7.59 17.30 -6.48
N PHE A 127 -7.17 17.51 -5.24
CA PHE A 127 -7.86 18.40 -4.29
C PHE A 127 -7.59 19.89 -4.56
N GLU A 128 -6.63 20.22 -5.41
CA GLU A 128 -6.28 21.61 -5.75
C GLU A 128 -7.07 22.14 -6.96
N ASP A 129 -7.68 21.25 -7.71
CA ASP A 129 -8.46 21.64 -8.90
C ASP A 129 -9.78 22.31 -8.48
N SER A 130 -9.91 23.58 -8.76
CA SER A 130 -11.10 24.39 -8.39
C SER A 130 -12.37 23.93 -9.11
N ASP A 131 -12.23 23.32 -10.28
CA ASP A 131 -13.33 22.70 -11.01
C ASP A 131 -13.48 21.21 -10.64
N GLY A 132 -12.61 20.74 -9.78
CA GLY A 132 -12.28 19.33 -9.53
C GLY A 132 -13.25 18.54 -8.70
N LYS A 133 -14.52 18.58 -9.06
CA LYS A 133 -15.52 17.66 -8.47
C LYS A 133 -15.44 16.25 -9.06
N GLU A 134 -14.65 16.05 -10.11
CA GLU A 134 -14.56 14.74 -10.80
C GLU A 134 -13.17 14.13 -10.68
N SER A 135 -13.15 12.92 -10.17
CA SER A 135 -11.94 12.09 -10.14
C SER A 135 -11.68 11.51 -11.52
N CYS A 136 -10.41 11.37 -11.87
CA CYS A 136 -10.00 10.67 -13.09
C CYS A 136 -9.85 9.17 -12.78
N ILE A 137 -10.41 8.31 -13.63
CA ILE A 137 -10.30 6.86 -13.49
C ILE A 137 -9.37 6.31 -14.57
N LEU A 138 -8.27 5.66 -14.15
CA LEU A 138 -7.30 5.04 -15.04
C LEU A 138 -7.68 3.58 -15.28
N THR A 139 -7.99 3.24 -16.52
CA THR A 139 -8.31 1.86 -16.95
C THR A 139 -7.63 1.56 -18.27
N SER A 140 -7.28 0.30 -18.49
CA SER A 140 -6.70 -0.19 -19.73
C SER A 140 -6.97 -1.69 -19.88
N GLU A 141 -6.99 -2.18 -21.12
CA GLU A 141 -7.05 -3.61 -21.39
C GLU A 141 -5.85 -4.38 -20.82
N HIS A 142 -4.73 -3.69 -20.64
CA HIS A 142 -3.50 -4.25 -20.05
C HIS A 142 -3.51 -4.21 -18.53
N GLN A 143 -4.45 -3.50 -17.90
CA GLN A 143 -4.50 -3.27 -16.46
C GLN A 143 -5.59 -4.15 -15.83
N LYS A 144 -5.19 -5.36 -15.43
CA LYS A 144 -6.12 -6.35 -14.85
C LYS A 144 -5.66 -6.73 -13.44
N GLU A 145 -6.61 -6.88 -12.52
CA GLU A 145 -6.35 -7.27 -11.13
C GLU A 145 -5.26 -6.40 -10.48
N VAL A 146 -5.55 -5.11 -10.35
CA VAL A 146 -4.63 -4.14 -9.72
C VAL A 146 -4.39 -4.50 -8.26
N LYS A 147 -3.12 -4.60 -7.84
CA LYS A 147 -2.74 -4.94 -6.46
C LYS A 147 -1.91 -3.87 -5.77
N ALA A 148 -1.16 -3.06 -6.51
CA ALA A 148 -0.30 -2.05 -5.91
C ALA A 148 -0.17 -0.84 -6.82
N ILE A 149 -0.05 0.33 -6.22
CA ILE A 149 0.19 1.58 -6.96
C ILE A 149 1.23 2.43 -6.22
N GLU A 150 2.02 3.18 -6.96
CA GLU A 150 2.91 4.16 -6.35
C GLU A 150 3.25 5.28 -7.33
N TRP A 151 3.12 6.52 -6.86
CA TRP A 151 3.59 7.69 -7.60
C TRP A 151 5.12 7.66 -7.72
N ARG A 152 5.62 8.03 -8.90
CA ARG A 152 7.06 8.19 -9.11
C ARG A 152 7.57 9.38 -8.29
N PRO A 153 8.52 9.17 -7.38
CA PRO A 153 9.13 10.31 -6.68
C PRO A 153 9.86 11.20 -7.68
N ASN A 154 10.04 12.44 -7.35
CA ASN A 154 10.73 13.47 -8.14
C ASN A 154 9.97 14.00 -9.35
N SER A 155 9.00 13.31 -9.96
CA SER A 155 8.31 13.84 -11.13
C SER A 155 6.89 14.33 -10.84
N GLY A 156 6.16 13.65 -9.95
CA GLY A 156 4.76 13.97 -9.67
C GLY A 156 3.83 13.82 -10.87
N LYS A 157 4.30 13.23 -11.96
CA LYS A 157 3.55 13.09 -13.22
C LYS A 157 3.33 11.64 -13.64
N MET A 158 3.93 10.70 -12.95
CA MET A 158 3.88 9.29 -13.33
C MET A 158 3.44 8.42 -12.17
N ILE A 159 2.54 7.45 -12.44
CA ILE A 159 2.10 6.43 -11.50
C ILE A 159 2.46 5.06 -12.08
N ALA A 160 3.03 4.19 -11.25
CA ALA A 160 3.20 2.78 -11.54
C ALA A 160 2.04 2.01 -10.93
N VAL A 161 1.43 1.14 -11.74
CA VAL A 161 0.28 0.32 -11.34
C VAL A 161 0.66 -1.15 -11.52
N GLY A 162 0.84 -1.86 -10.42
CA GLY A 162 1.14 -3.30 -10.42
C GLY A 162 -0.13 -4.11 -10.59
N CYS A 163 -0.16 -4.97 -11.58
CA CYS A 163 -1.34 -5.72 -11.97
C CYS A 163 -0.95 -7.10 -12.53
N LYS A 164 -1.95 -7.85 -12.98
CA LYS A 164 -1.72 -9.16 -13.60
C LYS A 164 -1.01 -8.98 -14.95
N GLY A 165 0.14 -9.61 -15.08
CA GLY A 165 0.94 -9.59 -16.30
C GLY A 165 1.95 -8.45 -16.38
N GLY A 166 2.07 -7.60 -15.34
CA GLY A 166 3.10 -6.58 -15.35
C GLY A 166 2.77 -5.30 -14.62
N ILE A 167 3.41 -4.22 -15.05
CA ILE A 167 3.28 -2.90 -14.44
C ILE A 167 2.87 -1.90 -15.52
N CYS A 168 1.72 -1.27 -15.34
CA CYS A 168 1.27 -0.18 -16.22
C CYS A 168 1.85 1.13 -15.72
N LEU A 169 2.51 1.87 -16.60
CA LEU A 169 3.07 3.20 -16.31
C LEU A 169 2.17 4.27 -16.92
N TRP A 170 1.51 5.04 -16.08
CA TRP A 170 0.65 6.15 -16.50
C TRP A 170 1.34 7.48 -16.29
N SER A 171 1.20 8.38 -17.25
CA SER A 171 1.76 9.74 -17.16
C SER A 171 0.68 10.79 -17.38
N ALA A 172 0.69 11.81 -16.54
CA ALA A 172 -0.15 12.99 -16.71
C ALA A 172 0.45 13.88 -17.79
N SER A 173 -0.35 14.19 -18.81
CA SER A 173 0.01 15.10 -19.91
C SER A 173 -0.70 16.43 -19.69
N TYR A 174 0.05 17.52 -19.65
CA TYR A 174 -0.52 18.88 -19.60
C TYR A 174 -0.70 19.39 -21.03
N PRO A 175 -1.71 20.25 -21.28
CA PRO A 175 -1.86 20.87 -22.58
C PRO A 175 -0.59 21.61 -23.02
N GLY A 176 -0.05 21.26 -24.18
CA GLY A 176 1.16 21.86 -24.73
C GLY A 176 2.43 21.02 -24.69
N ASN A 177 2.44 19.93 -23.96
CA ASN A 177 3.59 19.00 -23.95
C ASN A 177 3.20 17.66 -24.61
N VAL A 178 3.57 17.50 -25.85
CA VAL A 178 3.46 16.22 -26.52
C VAL A 178 4.65 15.35 -26.09
N ALA A 179 4.43 14.45 -25.14
CA ALA A 179 5.45 13.48 -24.78
C ALA A 179 5.66 12.51 -25.94
N SER A 180 6.90 12.29 -26.34
CA SER A 180 7.21 11.31 -27.37
C SER A 180 6.84 9.92 -26.87
N VAL A 181 5.89 9.30 -27.57
CA VAL A 181 5.48 7.93 -27.27
C VAL A 181 6.58 7.00 -27.78
N LYS A 182 7.16 6.21 -26.90
CA LYS A 182 8.09 5.15 -27.32
C LYS A 182 7.32 4.13 -28.16
N SER A 183 7.84 3.85 -29.33
CA SER A 183 7.24 2.93 -30.30
C SER A 183 7.15 1.50 -29.74
N GLY A 184 5.96 1.00 -29.53
CA GLY A 184 5.73 -0.35 -29.02
C GLY A 184 4.33 -0.57 -28.49
N VAL A 185 3.63 0.49 -28.18
CA VAL A 185 2.20 0.39 -27.79
C VAL A 185 1.37 0.90 -28.96
N THR A 186 0.63 0.01 -29.55
CA THR A 186 -0.32 0.39 -30.63
C THR A 186 -1.32 1.40 -30.09
N SER A 187 -1.59 2.41 -30.88
CA SER A 187 -2.38 3.60 -30.56
C SER A 187 -3.86 3.36 -30.24
N SER A 188 -4.26 2.13 -29.98
CA SER A 188 -5.66 1.76 -29.75
C SER A 188 -6.12 1.79 -28.28
N SER A 189 -5.23 2.08 -27.33
CA SER A 189 -5.61 2.12 -25.91
C SER A 189 -5.80 3.54 -25.38
N PHE A 190 -6.66 4.30 -26.09
CA PHE A 190 -7.17 5.54 -25.51
C PHE A 190 -8.24 5.18 -24.48
N GLY A 191 -7.91 5.33 -23.21
CA GLY A 191 -8.91 5.25 -22.15
C GLY A 191 -10.01 6.28 -22.41
N ALA A 192 -11.23 5.95 -22.05
CA ALA A 192 -12.36 6.87 -22.21
C ALA A 192 -12.10 8.17 -21.45
N PHE A 193 -12.07 9.27 -22.16
CA PHE A 193 -11.82 10.59 -21.59
C PHE A 193 -13.08 11.14 -20.95
N PRO A 194 -13.11 11.47 -19.65
CA PRO A 194 -14.19 12.30 -19.14
C PRO A 194 -14.03 13.69 -19.74
N ARG A 195 -15.11 14.20 -20.33
CA ARG A 195 -15.16 15.57 -20.86
C ARG A 195 -15.04 16.54 -19.69
N GLY A 196 -13.97 17.30 -19.64
CA GLY A 196 -13.85 18.44 -18.73
C GLY A 196 -12.63 18.53 -17.82
N SER A 197 -11.77 17.51 -17.75
CA SER A 197 -10.57 17.62 -16.92
C SER A 197 -9.41 18.26 -17.69
N SER A 198 -8.72 19.19 -17.07
CA SER A 198 -7.57 19.90 -17.65
C SER A 198 -6.31 19.04 -17.79
N GLY A 199 -6.33 17.80 -17.29
CA GLY A 199 -5.20 16.88 -17.38
C GLY A 199 -5.57 15.60 -18.13
N HIS A 200 -4.76 15.25 -19.13
CA HIS A 200 -4.91 13.99 -19.86
C HIS A 200 -3.93 12.97 -19.29
N TRP A 201 -4.43 11.77 -18.98
CA TRP A 201 -3.60 10.64 -18.55
C TRP A 201 -3.36 9.72 -19.74
N ILE A 202 -2.10 9.34 -19.93
CA ILE A 202 -1.67 8.48 -21.04
C ILE A 202 -0.97 7.26 -20.46
N LEU A 203 -1.32 6.06 -20.92
CA LEU A 203 -0.56 4.85 -20.65
C LEU A 203 0.71 4.89 -21.49
N VAL A 204 1.86 5.13 -20.85
CA VAL A 204 3.15 5.36 -21.53
C VAL A 204 3.84 4.05 -21.85
N ASP A 205 3.74 3.06 -20.96
CA ASP A 205 4.46 1.80 -21.11
C ASP A 205 3.80 0.71 -20.25
N VAL A 206 4.09 -0.55 -20.59
CA VAL A 206 3.72 -1.72 -19.82
C VAL A 206 4.97 -2.58 -19.62
N LEU A 207 5.51 -2.59 -18.40
CA LEU A 207 6.70 -3.38 -18.07
C LEU A 207 6.27 -4.82 -17.80
N ARG A 208 6.82 -5.75 -18.57
CA ARG A 208 6.49 -7.17 -18.48
C ARG A 208 7.74 -8.00 -18.23
N GLY A 209 7.66 -8.91 -17.28
CA GLY A 209 8.69 -9.90 -17.02
C GLY A 209 8.61 -11.07 -18.02
N SER A 210 9.51 -12.02 -17.84
CA SER A 210 9.55 -13.23 -18.67
C SER A 210 8.36 -14.16 -18.45
N SER A 211 7.65 -14.01 -17.33
CA SER A 211 6.45 -14.81 -17.01
C SER A 211 5.30 -13.87 -16.62
N PRO A 212 4.05 -14.25 -16.91
CA PRO A 212 2.89 -13.42 -16.56
C PRO A 212 2.58 -13.54 -15.05
N GLU A 213 3.26 -12.74 -14.26
CA GLU A 213 3.11 -12.71 -12.80
C GLU A 213 2.10 -11.64 -12.37
N LEU A 214 1.44 -11.89 -11.25
CA LEU A 214 0.61 -10.89 -10.58
C LEU A 214 1.51 -10.00 -9.73
N VAL A 215 1.75 -8.77 -10.16
CA VAL A 215 2.60 -7.82 -9.44
C VAL A 215 1.82 -7.29 -8.24
N SER A 216 2.20 -7.73 -7.05
CA SER A 216 1.51 -7.41 -5.79
C SER A 216 2.29 -6.44 -4.90
N ALA A 217 3.55 -6.17 -5.22
CA ALA A 217 4.38 -5.22 -4.47
C ALA A 217 5.18 -4.35 -5.43
N LEU A 218 5.22 -3.06 -5.15
CA LEU A 218 5.95 -2.04 -5.91
C LEU A 218 6.69 -1.14 -4.95
N CYS A 219 7.86 -0.65 -5.37
CA CYS A 219 8.52 0.44 -4.66
C CYS A 219 9.48 1.16 -5.59
N TRP A 220 9.28 2.46 -5.78
CA TRP A 220 10.23 3.30 -6.50
C TRP A 220 11.47 3.55 -5.65
N LYS A 221 12.63 3.50 -6.29
CA LYS A 221 13.83 4.08 -5.69
C LYS A 221 13.62 5.60 -5.57
N PRO A 222 14.08 6.24 -4.47
CA PRO A 222 13.81 7.68 -4.27
C PRO A 222 14.28 8.61 -5.39
N ASP A 223 15.27 8.20 -6.18
CA ASP A 223 15.72 8.96 -7.35
C ASP A 223 14.73 8.91 -8.53
N GLY A 224 13.74 8.04 -8.47
CA GLY A 224 12.73 7.88 -9.52
C GLY A 224 13.22 7.18 -10.78
N ARG A 225 14.45 6.70 -10.82
CA ARG A 225 15.01 6.00 -11.99
C ARG A 225 14.66 4.52 -12.00
N TYR A 226 14.73 3.89 -10.83
CA TYR A 226 14.50 2.45 -10.70
C TYR A 226 13.21 2.16 -9.96
N LEU A 227 12.54 1.09 -10.37
CA LEU A 227 11.31 0.60 -9.75
C LEU A 227 11.53 -0.86 -9.38
N ALA A 228 11.26 -1.21 -8.13
CA ALA A 228 11.28 -2.60 -7.68
C ALA A 228 9.86 -3.18 -7.77
N SER A 229 9.74 -4.40 -8.20
CA SER A 229 8.47 -5.13 -8.21
C SER A 229 8.65 -6.56 -7.75
N ALA A 230 7.58 -7.12 -7.18
CA ALA A 230 7.55 -8.53 -6.80
C ALA A 230 6.13 -9.08 -6.93
N SER A 231 6.05 -10.39 -7.09
CA SER A 231 4.80 -11.12 -7.13
C SER A 231 4.67 -11.98 -5.87
N CYS A 232 3.47 -12.03 -5.29
CA CYS A 232 3.18 -12.92 -4.16
C CYS A 232 3.31 -14.41 -4.56
N ASN A 233 3.29 -14.72 -5.86
CA ASN A 233 3.50 -16.06 -6.38
C ASN A 233 4.93 -16.28 -6.89
N GLY A 234 5.76 -15.23 -6.83
CA GLY A 234 7.12 -15.25 -7.36
C GLY A 234 8.19 -15.34 -6.26
N GLN A 235 9.30 -16.00 -6.59
CA GLN A 235 10.44 -16.18 -5.69
C GLN A 235 11.55 -15.16 -5.92
N SER A 236 11.32 -14.24 -6.88
CA SER A 236 12.27 -13.17 -7.21
C SER A 236 11.58 -11.82 -7.18
N PHE A 237 12.34 -10.79 -6.90
CA PHE A 237 11.92 -9.42 -7.17
C PHE A 237 12.69 -8.91 -8.39
N THR A 238 12.12 -7.95 -9.10
CA THR A 238 12.73 -7.40 -10.31
C THR A 238 13.02 -5.91 -10.09
N ILE A 239 14.22 -5.50 -10.45
CA ILE A 239 14.60 -4.08 -10.48
C ILE A 239 14.52 -3.62 -11.94
N TRP A 240 13.64 -2.67 -12.20
CA TRP A 240 13.40 -2.12 -13.53
C TRP A 240 14.14 -0.79 -13.71
N ASP A 241 14.96 -0.69 -14.75
CA ASP A 241 15.37 0.62 -15.28
C ASP A 241 14.22 1.11 -16.14
N VAL A 242 13.42 2.01 -15.60
CA VAL A 242 12.19 2.46 -16.25
C VAL A 242 12.47 3.23 -17.54
N SER A 243 13.62 3.90 -17.63
CA SER A 243 14.01 4.66 -18.82
C SER A 243 14.29 3.74 -20.02
N GLN A 244 14.75 2.53 -19.74
CA GLN A 244 15.09 1.53 -20.77
C GLN A 244 14.01 0.44 -20.92
N GLY A 245 13.10 0.33 -19.96
CA GLY A 245 12.12 -0.74 -19.92
C GLY A 245 12.73 -2.11 -19.61
N LEU A 246 13.92 -2.15 -19.00
CA LEU A 246 14.66 -3.38 -18.73
C LEU A 246 14.53 -3.79 -17.26
N GLY A 247 14.12 -5.03 -17.03
CA GLY A 247 14.00 -5.61 -15.69
C GLY A 247 15.09 -6.64 -15.41
N THR A 248 15.73 -6.52 -14.25
CA THR A 248 16.74 -7.47 -13.74
C THR A 248 16.14 -8.22 -12.56
N PRO A 249 15.84 -9.52 -12.71
CA PRO A 249 15.31 -10.30 -11.58
C PRO A 249 16.43 -10.69 -10.61
N ILE A 250 16.12 -10.61 -9.31
CA ILE A 250 17.03 -11.00 -8.22
C ILE A 250 16.31 -12.03 -7.36
N ARG A 251 16.95 -13.17 -7.13
CA ARG A 251 16.38 -14.28 -6.36
C ARG A 251 17.25 -14.61 -5.16
N ARG A 252 16.61 -14.82 -4.02
CA ARG A 252 17.25 -15.34 -2.80
C ARG A 252 16.27 -16.29 -2.10
N GLY A 253 16.55 -17.58 -2.20
CA GLY A 253 15.71 -18.61 -1.60
C GLY A 253 14.51 -19.01 -2.44
N LEU A 254 13.60 -19.76 -1.85
CA LEU A 254 12.51 -20.44 -2.54
C LEU A 254 11.12 -19.90 -2.18
N SER A 255 11.01 -19.11 -1.12
CA SER A 255 9.70 -18.59 -0.69
C SER A 255 9.28 -17.37 -1.48
N SER A 256 7.96 -17.19 -1.63
CA SER A 256 7.35 -16.06 -2.31
C SER A 256 7.58 -14.76 -1.54
N ILE A 257 7.63 -13.65 -2.27
CA ILE A 257 7.91 -12.33 -1.71
C ILE A 257 6.60 -11.62 -1.35
N SER A 258 6.52 -11.16 -0.10
CA SER A 258 5.35 -10.44 0.40
C SER A 258 5.49 -8.92 0.25
N LEU A 259 6.70 -8.38 0.32
CA LEU A 259 6.91 -6.95 0.44
C LEU A 259 8.28 -6.53 -0.08
N VAL A 260 8.35 -5.35 -0.69
CA VAL A 260 9.60 -4.69 -1.09
C VAL A 260 9.53 -3.21 -0.66
N ARG A 261 10.63 -2.67 -0.13
CA ARG A 261 10.70 -1.26 0.31
C ARG A 261 12.11 -0.69 0.17
N TRP A 262 12.23 0.43 -0.53
CA TRP A 262 13.47 1.23 -0.56
C TRP A 262 13.56 2.12 0.68
N SER A 263 14.76 2.32 1.20
CA SER A 263 15.01 3.38 2.19
C SER A 263 14.89 4.77 1.53
N PRO A 264 14.61 5.82 2.30
CA PRO A 264 14.49 7.18 1.75
C PRO A 264 15.77 7.70 1.07
N SER A 265 16.94 7.21 1.49
CA SER A 265 18.22 7.56 0.85
C SER A 265 18.46 6.77 -0.45
N GLY A 266 17.80 5.62 -0.61
CA GLY A 266 18.05 4.70 -1.72
C GLY A 266 19.23 3.76 -1.50
N ASP A 267 19.92 3.86 -0.36
CA ASP A 267 21.10 3.03 -0.06
C ASP A 267 20.74 1.64 0.41
N TYR A 268 19.57 1.49 1.02
CA TYR A 268 19.09 0.22 1.54
C TYR A 268 17.77 -0.18 0.88
N PHE A 269 17.54 -1.49 0.84
CA PHE A 269 16.33 -2.07 0.30
C PHE A 269 15.93 -3.25 1.20
N LEU A 270 14.66 -3.38 1.47
CA LEU A 270 14.13 -4.46 2.30
C LEU A 270 13.21 -5.33 1.45
N THR A 271 13.40 -6.64 1.54
CA THR A 271 12.48 -7.64 0.96
C THR A 271 12.02 -8.59 2.05
N ALA A 272 10.76 -8.93 2.06
CA ALA A 272 10.19 -9.88 3.01
C ALA A 272 9.48 -11.01 2.27
N LYS A 273 9.37 -12.17 2.94
CA LYS A 273 8.81 -13.39 2.38
C LYS A 273 7.74 -13.99 3.30
N PHE A 274 6.88 -14.81 2.73
CA PHE A 274 5.80 -15.46 3.48
C PHE A 274 6.26 -16.56 4.44
N ASP A 275 7.53 -16.99 4.37
CA ASP A 275 8.09 -17.95 5.32
C ASP A 275 8.61 -17.30 6.62
N GLY A 276 8.47 -15.98 6.76
CA GLY A 276 8.94 -15.23 7.92
C GLY A 276 10.36 -14.70 7.78
N THR A 277 11.05 -15.00 6.68
CA THR A 277 12.38 -14.45 6.44
C THR A 277 12.28 -13.10 5.76
N PHE A 278 13.23 -12.23 6.02
CA PHE A 278 13.37 -10.95 5.32
C PHE A 278 14.85 -10.65 5.14
N HIS A 279 15.16 -9.83 4.15
CA HIS A 279 16.52 -9.47 3.81
C HIS A 279 16.69 -7.97 3.79
N LEU A 280 17.75 -7.49 4.40
CA LEU A 280 18.25 -6.12 4.24
C LEU A 280 19.32 -6.14 3.17
N TRP A 281 19.19 -5.29 2.18
CA TRP A 281 20.10 -5.20 1.03
C TRP A 281 20.80 -3.85 1.03
N GLU A 282 22.08 -3.87 0.72
CA GLU A 282 22.85 -2.68 0.37
C GLU A 282 22.81 -2.57 -1.16
N THR A 283 22.35 -1.44 -1.69
CA THR A 283 21.92 -1.33 -3.08
C THR A 283 23.00 -1.00 -4.10
N ASN A 284 24.21 -0.63 -3.67
CA ASN A 284 25.32 -0.39 -4.60
C ASN A 284 25.96 -1.71 -5.06
N THR A 285 26.09 -2.66 -4.14
CA THR A 285 26.71 -3.96 -4.41
C THR A 285 25.70 -5.10 -4.46
N TRP A 286 24.46 -4.86 -4.03
CA TRP A 286 23.38 -5.84 -3.86
C TRP A 286 23.79 -7.02 -2.95
N THR A 287 24.58 -6.69 -1.92
CA THR A 287 24.82 -7.61 -0.81
C THR A 287 23.64 -7.60 0.14
N SER A 288 23.36 -8.72 0.80
CA SER A 288 22.20 -8.84 1.68
C SER A 288 22.51 -9.60 2.96
N GLU A 289 21.83 -9.19 4.03
CA GLU A 289 21.82 -9.89 5.32
C GLU A 289 20.43 -10.50 5.55
N PRO A 290 20.36 -11.81 5.80
CA PRO A 290 19.09 -12.48 6.09
C PRO A 290 18.70 -12.33 7.55
N TRP A 291 17.38 -12.20 7.78
CA TRP A 291 16.75 -12.14 9.09
C TRP A 291 15.59 -13.12 9.11
N SER A 292 15.20 -13.57 10.29
CA SER A 292 14.01 -14.40 10.44
C SER A 292 13.19 -13.94 11.62
N SER A 293 11.87 -14.10 11.52
CA SER A 293 10.92 -13.76 12.57
C SER A 293 10.20 -15.00 13.08
N SER A 294 10.10 -15.12 14.40
CA SER A 294 9.24 -16.10 15.06
C SER A 294 7.77 -15.62 15.14
N ASN A 295 7.52 -14.36 14.78
CA ASN A 295 6.21 -13.71 14.90
C ASN A 295 5.42 -13.73 13.57
N GLY A 296 5.74 -14.66 12.69
CA GLY A 296 5.13 -14.76 11.37
C GLY A 296 5.90 -13.95 10.32
N TYR A 297 5.28 -13.71 9.18
CA TYR A 297 5.88 -12.94 8.10
C TYR A 297 5.65 -11.43 8.31
N VAL A 298 6.48 -10.63 7.66
CA VAL A 298 6.38 -9.15 7.70
C VAL A 298 5.14 -8.72 6.88
N THR A 299 4.20 -8.06 7.52
CA THR A 299 2.97 -7.56 6.89
C THR A 299 3.12 -6.12 6.40
N GLY A 300 4.02 -5.35 7.01
CA GLY A 300 4.27 -3.96 6.62
C GLY A 300 5.67 -3.52 7.04
N ALA A 301 6.23 -2.58 6.32
CA ALA A 301 7.52 -1.99 6.62
C ALA A 301 7.54 -0.52 6.21
N ASN A 302 8.04 0.32 7.09
CA ASN A 302 8.19 1.76 6.82
C ASN A 302 9.50 2.27 7.42
N TRP A 303 10.18 3.11 6.66
CA TRP A 303 11.41 3.73 7.08
C TRP A 303 11.15 5.08 7.76
N ASP A 304 11.98 5.42 8.72
CA ASP A 304 12.00 6.78 9.25
C ASP A 304 12.51 7.76 8.17
N PRO A 305 12.23 9.06 8.30
CA PRO A 305 12.64 10.03 7.27
C PRO A 305 14.13 10.08 6.97
N GLU A 306 14.99 9.73 7.94
CA GLU A 306 16.44 9.75 7.77
C GLU A 306 16.99 8.43 7.22
N GLY A 307 16.18 7.38 7.15
CA GLY A 307 16.58 6.06 6.65
C GLY A 307 17.49 5.28 7.60
N ARG A 308 17.42 5.57 8.90
CA ARG A 308 18.23 4.90 9.92
C ARG A 308 17.49 3.82 10.68
N VAL A 309 16.16 3.91 10.65
CA VAL A 309 15.28 2.98 11.38
C VAL A 309 14.21 2.50 10.41
N ALA A 310 13.95 1.21 10.41
CA ALA A 310 12.82 0.63 9.71
C ALA A 310 11.89 -0.02 10.73
N LEU A 311 10.61 0.36 10.73
CA LEU A 311 9.57 -0.30 11.54
C LEU A 311 8.94 -1.41 10.74
N LEU A 312 8.80 -2.58 11.37
CA LEU A 312 8.22 -3.77 10.76
C LEU A 312 7.01 -4.23 11.58
N SER A 313 5.94 -4.60 10.91
CA SER A 313 4.82 -5.30 11.52
C SER A 313 4.82 -6.76 11.10
N PHE A 314 4.31 -7.64 11.96
CA PHE A 314 4.32 -9.09 11.76
C PHE A 314 2.91 -9.66 11.84
N SER A 315 2.65 -10.73 11.08
CA SER A 315 1.31 -11.31 10.92
C SER A 315 0.74 -11.91 12.22
N ASN A 316 1.59 -12.33 13.15
CA ASN A 316 1.19 -13.02 14.37
C ASN A 316 1.61 -12.27 15.64
N SER A 317 1.80 -10.97 15.56
CA SER A 317 2.23 -10.17 16.72
C SER A 317 1.64 -8.76 16.70
N THR A 318 1.30 -8.25 17.88
CA THR A 318 0.93 -6.84 18.07
C THR A 318 2.14 -6.00 18.49
N THR A 319 3.31 -6.61 18.62
CA THR A 319 4.58 -5.93 18.88
C THR A 319 5.25 -5.64 17.54
N LEU A 320 5.67 -4.40 17.32
CA LEU A 320 6.43 -4.02 16.13
C LEU A 320 7.90 -4.43 16.29
N GLY A 321 8.59 -4.62 15.18
CA GLY A 321 10.04 -4.70 15.15
C GLY A 321 10.62 -3.39 14.67
N SER A 322 11.68 -2.92 15.32
CA SER A 322 12.40 -1.73 14.92
C SER A 322 13.83 -2.13 14.55
N VAL A 323 14.18 -2.02 13.27
CA VAL A 323 15.53 -2.31 12.77
C VAL A 323 16.34 -1.01 12.82
N HIS A 324 17.38 -1.01 13.65
CA HIS A 324 18.28 0.14 13.83
C HIS A 324 19.63 -0.16 13.21
N PHE A 325 20.08 0.65 12.27
CA PHE A 325 21.39 0.53 11.66
C PHE A 325 22.45 1.16 12.55
N SER A 326 23.48 0.37 12.90
CA SER A 326 24.59 0.78 13.77
C SER A 326 25.56 1.70 13.08
N SER A 327 25.66 1.58 11.75
CA SER A 327 26.64 2.30 10.93
C SER A 327 26.02 2.82 9.64
N LYS A 328 26.70 3.75 9.01
CA LYS A 328 26.29 4.30 7.70
C LYS A 328 26.49 3.27 6.57
N PRO A 329 25.79 3.43 5.46
CA PRO A 329 26.03 2.60 4.28
C PRO A 329 27.52 2.63 3.88
N PRO A 330 28.10 1.52 3.39
CA PRO A 330 27.44 0.29 2.95
C PRO A 330 27.23 -0.79 4.03
N SER A 331 27.42 -0.46 5.29
CA SER A 331 27.28 -1.43 6.38
C SER A 331 25.82 -1.93 6.50
N LEU A 332 25.65 -3.24 6.65
CA LEU A 332 24.37 -3.88 6.97
C LEU A 332 24.26 -4.27 8.45
N ASP A 333 25.17 -3.73 9.28
CA ASP A 333 25.15 -3.99 10.72
C ASP A 333 23.94 -3.27 11.34
N ALA A 334 23.00 -4.06 11.85
CA ALA A 334 21.72 -3.56 12.38
C ALA A 334 21.25 -4.40 13.56
N HIS A 335 20.37 -3.85 14.35
CA HIS A 335 19.75 -4.50 15.50
C HIS A 335 18.23 -4.45 15.38
N LEU A 336 17.57 -5.58 15.62
CA LEU A 336 16.11 -5.67 15.63
C LEU A 336 15.64 -5.58 17.11
N LEU A 337 14.90 -4.56 17.43
CA LEU A 337 14.40 -4.29 18.78
C LEU A 337 12.86 -4.32 18.79
N PRO A 338 12.23 -4.89 19.84
CA PRO A 338 10.78 -4.86 19.93
C PRO A 338 10.26 -3.48 20.31
N VAL A 339 9.12 -3.11 19.73
CA VAL A 339 8.38 -1.88 20.08
C VAL A 339 6.99 -2.29 20.53
N GLU A 340 6.73 -2.15 21.80
CA GLU A 340 5.47 -2.52 22.43
C GLU A 340 4.42 -1.43 22.30
N LEU A 341 3.15 -1.84 22.15
CA LEU A 341 2.00 -0.96 22.01
C LEU A 341 0.97 -1.28 23.12
N PRO A 342 1.31 -1.04 24.40
CA PRO A 342 0.56 -1.63 25.50
C PRO A 342 -0.90 -1.16 25.63
N GLU A 343 -1.17 0.11 25.37
CA GLU A 343 -2.52 0.67 25.54
C GLU A 343 -3.51 0.09 24.53
N ILE A 344 -3.14 0.09 23.26
CA ILE A 344 -4.01 -0.36 22.17
C ILE A 344 -4.14 -1.88 22.17
N SER A 345 -3.06 -2.60 22.40
CA SER A 345 -3.09 -4.07 22.41
C SER A 345 -4.03 -4.62 23.48
N SER A 346 -4.15 -3.94 24.64
CA SER A 346 -5.08 -4.34 25.70
C SER A 346 -6.56 -4.04 25.34
N LEU A 347 -6.80 -2.97 24.56
CA LEU A 347 -8.15 -2.59 24.15
C LEU A 347 -8.67 -3.47 23.00
N ILE A 348 -7.83 -3.70 22.00
CA ILE A 348 -8.24 -4.36 20.75
C ILE A 348 -8.22 -5.88 20.89
N VAL A 349 -7.29 -6.43 21.68
CA VAL A 349 -7.11 -7.89 21.85
C VAL A 349 -6.91 -8.58 20.49
N SER A 350 -6.06 -7.99 19.65
CA SER A 350 -5.80 -8.48 18.31
C SER A 350 -4.72 -9.56 18.27
N ARG A 351 -4.70 -10.32 17.19
CA ARG A 351 -3.69 -11.35 16.92
C ARG A 351 -2.47 -10.82 16.16
N GLY A 352 -2.58 -9.65 15.55
CA GLY A 352 -1.50 -9.08 14.77
C GLY A 352 -1.83 -7.74 14.15
N ILE A 353 -0.86 -7.17 13.48
CA ILE A 353 -0.97 -5.90 12.78
C ILE A 353 -1.12 -6.19 11.28
N GLU A 354 -2.16 -5.65 10.66
CA GLU A 354 -2.41 -5.81 9.23
C GLU A 354 -1.63 -4.80 8.39
N LYS A 355 -1.74 -3.53 8.75
CA LYS A 355 -1.19 -2.44 7.95
C LYS A 355 -0.48 -1.43 8.83
N LEU A 356 0.55 -0.83 8.27
CA LEU A 356 1.44 0.10 8.94
C LEU A 356 1.75 1.25 7.99
N ALA A 357 1.58 2.49 8.44
CA ALA A 357 2.03 3.67 7.71
C ALA A 357 2.68 4.67 8.67
N TRP A 358 3.81 5.21 8.27
CA TRP A 358 4.55 6.21 9.05
C TRP A 358 4.61 7.49 8.22
N ASP A 359 4.24 8.62 8.80
CA ASP A 359 4.24 9.86 8.04
C ASP A 359 5.67 10.35 7.76
N ALA A 360 5.82 11.16 6.73
CA ALA A 360 7.13 11.59 6.23
C ALA A 360 7.90 12.50 7.18
N SER A 361 7.23 13.13 8.15
CA SER A 361 7.90 13.91 9.20
C SER A 361 8.41 13.04 10.35
N GLY A 362 7.94 11.78 10.42
CA GLY A 362 8.24 10.87 11.51
C GLY A 362 7.40 11.09 12.77
N GLU A 363 6.38 11.97 12.71
CA GLU A 363 5.58 12.34 13.90
C GLU A 363 4.45 11.38 14.22
N ARG A 364 3.81 10.83 13.18
CA ARG A 364 2.62 10.00 13.34
C ARG A 364 2.81 8.64 12.71
N LEU A 365 2.37 7.61 13.44
CA LEU A 365 2.35 6.22 13.00
C LEU A 365 0.89 5.75 13.01
N ALA A 366 0.42 5.21 11.90
CA ALA A 366 -0.93 4.66 11.76
C ALA A 366 -0.85 3.15 11.62
N LEU A 367 -1.72 2.43 12.35
CA LEU A 367 -1.77 0.97 12.36
C LEU A 367 -3.21 0.49 12.26
N SER A 368 -3.44 -0.60 11.51
CA SER A 368 -4.67 -1.37 11.59
C SER A 368 -4.37 -2.77 12.12
N PHE A 369 -5.32 -3.34 12.83
CA PHE A 369 -5.16 -4.61 13.54
C PHE A 369 -6.01 -5.70 12.92
N LYS A 370 -5.47 -6.90 12.93
CA LYS A 370 -6.15 -8.10 12.46
C LYS A 370 -7.10 -8.60 13.54
N ASP A 371 -8.37 -8.76 13.18
CA ASP A 371 -9.42 -9.22 14.10
C ASP A 371 -9.53 -8.29 15.32
N GLY A 372 -9.94 -8.83 16.44
CA GLY A 372 -10.01 -8.11 17.70
C GLY A 372 -11.44 -7.88 18.19
N ASN A 373 -11.56 -7.10 19.26
CA ASN A 373 -12.83 -6.76 19.90
C ASN A 373 -13.77 -6.04 18.92
N GLU A 374 -15.01 -6.45 18.86
CA GLU A 374 -16.04 -5.90 17.95
C GLU A 374 -16.16 -4.36 18.01
N THR A 375 -16.00 -3.80 19.20
CA THR A 375 -16.07 -2.35 19.41
C THR A 375 -14.98 -1.57 18.67
N TYR A 376 -13.78 -2.16 18.56
CA TYR A 376 -12.61 -1.49 17.99
C TYR A 376 -12.16 -2.08 16.66
N GLN A 377 -12.84 -3.12 16.20
CA GLN A 377 -12.52 -3.77 14.94
C GLN A 377 -12.68 -2.78 13.77
N GLY A 378 -11.68 -2.72 12.91
CA GLY A 378 -11.70 -1.88 11.73
C GLY A 378 -11.15 -0.47 11.93
N LEU A 379 -10.96 -0.03 13.18
CA LEU A 379 -10.40 1.28 13.45
C LEU A 379 -8.89 1.32 13.11
N VAL A 380 -8.42 2.52 12.77
CA VAL A 380 -6.99 2.79 12.57
C VAL A 380 -6.46 3.48 13.84
N ALA A 381 -5.47 2.88 14.48
CA ALA A 381 -4.81 3.48 15.64
C ALA A 381 -3.72 4.44 15.18
N VAL A 382 -3.71 5.65 15.72
CA VAL A 382 -2.72 6.67 15.41
C VAL A 382 -1.87 6.92 16.66
N TYR A 383 -0.55 6.89 16.50
CA TYR A 383 0.42 7.08 17.59
C TYR A 383 1.26 8.32 17.38
N ASP A 384 1.60 8.99 18.48
CA ASP A 384 2.59 10.07 18.53
C ASP A 384 3.97 9.43 18.74
N VAL A 385 4.79 9.44 17.71
CA VAL A 385 6.12 8.77 17.73
C VAL A 385 7.18 9.62 18.42
N ARG A 386 6.93 10.90 18.64
CA ARG A 386 7.86 11.79 19.35
C ARG A 386 8.06 11.43 20.81
N ARG A 387 7.16 10.60 21.36
CA ARG A 387 7.20 10.19 22.76
C ARG A 387 7.65 8.74 22.88
N SER A 388 8.60 8.49 23.77
CA SER A 388 9.04 7.13 24.11
C SER A 388 8.68 6.85 25.57
N PRO A 389 7.88 5.81 25.85
CA PRO A 389 7.27 4.85 24.91
C PRO A 389 6.21 5.50 24.01
N LEU A 390 5.86 4.84 22.93
CA LEU A 390 4.85 5.32 22.01
C LEU A 390 3.52 5.54 22.72
N VAL A 391 2.94 6.70 22.52
CA VAL A 391 1.66 7.07 23.13
C VAL A 391 0.57 7.06 22.06
N SER A 392 -0.45 6.25 22.28
CA SER A 392 -1.63 6.26 21.43
C SER A 392 -2.34 7.60 21.56
N VAL A 393 -2.64 8.22 20.43
CA VAL A 393 -3.32 9.51 20.39
C VAL A 393 -4.80 9.33 20.04
N SER A 394 -5.08 8.54 19.02
CA SER A 394 -6.45 8.42 18.53
C SER A 394 -6.70 7.12 17.78
N LEU A 395 -7.97 6.72 17.77
CA LEU A 395 -8.49 5.66 16.92
C LEU A 395 -9.43 6.30 15.89
N VAL A 396 -9.03 6.31 14.63
CA VAL A 396 -9.78 6.93 13.54
C VAL A 396 -10.74 5.91 12.93
N GLY A 397 -11.97 6.28 12.72
CA GLY A 397 -12.95 5.40 12.08
C GLY A 397 -14.12 6.16 11.47
N PRO A 398 -14.79 5.59 10.46
CA PRO A 398 -15.93 6.24 9.80
C PRO A 398 -17.30 5.78 10.34
N GLY A 399 -17.33 5.03 11.42
CA GLY A 399 -18.55 4.46 11.98
C GLY A 399 -18.45 2.95 12.24
N GLU A 400 -19.53 2.37 12.73
CA GLU A 400 -19.59 0.96 13.13
C GLU A 400 -19.53 0.00 11.93
N GLY A 401 -18.84 -1.12 12.11
CA GLY A 401 -18.78 -2.24 11.17
C GLY A 401 -17.95 -1.98 9.90
N VAL A 402 -17.18 -0.90 9.86
CA VAL A 402 -16.37 -0.53 8.70
C VAL A 402 -14.89 -0.77 9.00
N LYS A 403 -14.15 -1.34 8.04
CA LYS A 403 -12.71 -1.57 8.25
C LYS A 403 -11.87 -0.84 7.21
N ALA A 404 -10.63 -0.53 7.59
CA ALA A 404 -9.65 0.08 6.69
C ALA A 404 -9.14 -0.96 5.69
N LEU A 405 -9.31 -0.69 4.40
CA LEU A 405 -8.81 -1.54 3.33
C LEU A 405 -7.37 -1.19 2.95
N ALA A 406 -7.04 0.10 3.00
CA ALA A 406 -5.71 0.62 2.70
C ALA A 406 -5.59 2.03 3.24
N PHE A 407 -4.37 2.46 3.58
CA PHE A 407 -4.14 3.85 3.99
C PHE A 407 -2.70 4.27 3.73
N ALA A 408 -2.50 5.57 3.59
CA ALA A 408 -1.18 6.17 3.40
C ALA A 408 -1.16 7.61 3.88
N PHE A 409 -0.01 8.06 4.34
CA PHE A 409 0.21 9.46 4.67
C PHE A 409 0.67 10.25 3.45
N HIS A 410 0.30 11.52 3.41
CA HIS A 410 0.81 12.48 2.44
C HIS A 410 2.30 12.73 2.69
N ASN A 411 3.10 12.72 1.63
CA ASN A 411 4.56 12.75 1.75
C ASN A 411 5.13 14.10 2.21
N LYS A 412 4.46 15.22 1.92
CA LYS A 412 5.01 16.56 2.18
C LYS A 412 3.94 17.59 2.51
N PHE A 413 2.95 17.25 3.31
CA PHE A 413 1.93 18.22 3.71
C PHE A 413 2.51 19.15 4.79
N LYS A 414 2.52 20.44 4.52
CA LYS A 414 3.23 21.42 5.35
C LYS A 414 2.58 21.67 6.72
N GLN A 415 1.27 21.55 6.80
CA GLN A 415 0.51 21.89 8.00
C GLN A 415 0.46 20.74 9.04
N GLY A 416 0.99 19.59 8.72
CA GLY A 416 1.05 18.42 9.60
C GLY A 416 0.75 17.12 8.87
N PRO A 417 0.79 15.99 9.59
CA PRO A 417 0.46 14.71 8.97
C PRO A 417 -0.96 14.66 8.42
N LEU A 418 -1.11 14.11 7.22
CA LEU A 418 -2.38 13.99 6.52
C LEU A 418 -2.54 12.53 6.10
N LEU A 419 -3.52 11.84 6.68
CA LEU A 419 -3.75 10.39 6.49
C LEU A 419 -4.97 10.17 5.61
N SER A 420 -4.80 9.42 4.50
CA SER A 420 -5.94 8.97 3.68
C SER A 420 -6.20 7.50 3.92
N VAL A 421 -7.46 7.14 4.12
CA VAL A 421 -7.91 5.77 4.38
C VAL A 421 -9.03 5.41 3.41
N CYS A 422 -8.88 4.30 2.70
CA CYS A 422 -9.96 3.69 1.90
C CYS A 422 -10.71 2.71 2.82
N TRP A 423 -11.98 2.96 3.01
CA TRP A 423 -12.83 2.22 3.92
C TRP A 423 -13.72 1.20 3.19
N SER A 424 -14.05 0.11 3.85
CA SER A 424 -14.95 -0.92 3.31
C SER A 424 -16.38 -0.42 3.05
N SER A 425 -16.72 0.76 3.56
CA SER A 425 -17.98 1.44 3.26
C SER A 425 -18.05 2.07 1.86
N GLY A 426 -16.94 2.06 1.10
CA GLY A 426 -16.89 2.65 -0.24
C GLY A 426 -16.51 4.15 -0.25
N TRP A 427 -15.84 4.59 0.80
CA TRP A 427 -15.37 5.99 0.90
C TRP A 427 -13.88 6.04 1.15
N CYS A 428 -13.17 6.85 0.38
CA CYS A 428 -11.80 7.23 0.66
C CYS A 428 -11.82 8.58 1.37
N CYS A 429 -11.45 8.58 2.65
CA CYS A 429 -11.51 9.75 3.52
C CYS A 429 -10.09 10.21 3.88
N THR A 430 -9.89 11.51 3.97
CA THR A 430 -8.60 12.11 4.32
C THR A 430 -8.73 12.86 5.65
N TYR A 431 -7.84 12.52 6.57
CA TYR A 431 -7.86 12.99 7.95
C TYR A 431 -6.63 13.86 8.25
N PRO A 432 -6.81 15.20 8.37
CA PRO A 432 -5.73 16.05 8.89
C PRO A 432 -5.48 15.76 10.37
N LEU A 433 -4.19 15.55 10.71
CA LEU A 433 -3.74 15.29 12.09
C LEU A 433 -2.80 16.45 12.48
N ILE A 434 -3.39 17.55 12.89
CA ILE A 434 -2.73 18.86 12.98
C ILE A 434 -2.22 19.12 14.40
N LEU A 435 -0.97 19.55 14.48
CA LEU A 435 -0.40 20.07 15.72
C LEU A 435 -0.15 21.58 15.50
N ARG A 436 -0.99 22.41 16.10
CA ARG A 436 -0.79 23.87 16.07
C ARG A 436 0.32 24.23 17.07
N SER A 437 1.33 24.91 16.58
CA SER A 437 2.27 25.59 17.48
C SER A 437 1.56 26.79 18.10
N HIS A 438 1.52 26.85 19.42
CA HIS A 438 1.05 28.02 20.15
C HIS A 438 2.03 29.17 20.03
#